data_413cc5bb6f08298331ebe1f5e0e93a91
#
_entry.id   413cc5bb6f08298331ebe1f5e0e93a91
#
_cell.length_a   1.000
_cell.length_b   1.000
_cell.length_c   1.000
_cell.angle_alpha   90.00
_cell.angle_beta   90.00
_cell.angle_gamma   90.00
#
_symmetry.space_group_name_H-M   'P 1'
#
loop_
_entity.id
_entity.type
_entity.pdbx_description
1 polymer ?
#
loop_
_entity_poly.entity_id
_entity_poly.type
_entity_poly.pdbx_seq_one_letter_code
_entity_poly.pdbx_strand_id
1 'polypeptide(L)'
;MTKKKKVIITVLAALLLLAGARYAQKSYQKHQVFSNGDFLSAEEKIYGLSVIWETAKTYYGMWALVPDLDWDAAYQAAIGRVLETDNLYAYYNELSAFAALLRDGHTQLGCLDKDFQTALRTGRGFWVSPISLRYMEDAFVLSAAPRSTLAKIPLGSTVTEINGLPTGEYLEQEYGRYLGCFTHGRREEKLAEKMLLREAAKELTVSG
;
A
#
# COMPACT_ATOMS: atom_id res chain seq x y z
N MET A 1 0.12 4.39 -53.01
CA MET A 1 0.78 4.16 -51.73
C MET A 1 1.74 2.98 -51.89
N THR A 2 3.04 3.17 -51.63
CA THR A 2 4.04 2.12 -51.83
C THR A 2 3.86 0.98 -50.82
N LYS A 3 4.26 -0.26 -51.18
CA LYS A 3 4.20 -1.45 -50.27
C LYS A 3 4.83 -1.15 -48.90
N LYS A 4 5.95 -0.40 -48.86
CA LYS A 4 6.61 0.03 -47.62
C LYS A 4 5.71 0.90 -46.71
N LYS A 5 4.97 1.88 -47.30
CA LYS A 5 4.05 2.72 -46.51
C LYS A 5 2.88 1.91 -45.93
N LYS A 6 2.33 0.94 -46.68
CA LYS A 6 1.28 0.05 -46.15
C LYS A 6 1.76 -0.78 -44.97
N VAL A 7 2.97 -1.37 -45.06
CA VAL A 7 3.55 -2.16 -43.97
C VAL A 7 3.76 -1.32 -42.70
N ILE A 8 4.31 -0.10 -42.86
CA ILE A 8 4.52 0.80 -41.70
C ILE A 8 3.21 1.16 -41.01
N ILE A 9 2.17 1.50 -41.79
CA ILE A 9 0.84 1.83 -41.25
C ILE A 9 0.24 0.63 -40.52
N THR A 10 0.37 -0.58 -41.07
CA THR A 10 -0.15 -1.80 -40.41
C THR A 10 0.59 -2.09 -39.10
N VAL A 11 1.91 -1.94 -39.05
CA VAL A 11 2.70 -2.11 -37.85
C VAL A 11 2.34 -1.09 -36.77
N LEU A 12 2.19 0.20 -37.16
CA LEU A 12 1.77 1.25 -36.22
C LEU A 12 0.36 1.00 -35.67
N ALA A 13 -0.57 0.58 -36.52
CA ALA A 13 -1.93 0.24 -36.10
C ALA A 13 -1.93 -0.96 -35.11
N ALA A 14 -1.12 -2.00 -35.37
CA ALA A 14 -0.98 -3.13 -34.46
C ALA A 14 -0.37 -2.74 -33.11
N LEU A 15 0.64 -1.85 -33.11
CA LEU A 15 1.23 -1.32 -31.87
C LEU A 15 0.25 -0.49 -31.04
N LEU A 16 -0.58 0.34 -31.71
CA LEU A 16 -1.63 1.11 -31.05
C LEU A 16 -2.72 0.22 -30.45
N LEU A 17 -3.11 -0.84 -31.16
CA LEU A 17 -4.08 -1.82 -30.64
C LEU A 17 -3.52 -2.59 -29.44
N LEU A 18 -2.26 -2.99 -29.47
CA LEU A 18 -1.60 -3.64 -28.34
C LEU A 18 -1.46 -2.69 -27.13
N ALA A 19 -1.12 -1.44 -27.36
CA ALA A 19 -1.06 -0.43 -26.30
C ALA A 19 -2.45 -0.18 -25.68
N GLY A 20 -3.49 -0.06 -26.53
CA GLY A 20 -4.88 0.08 -26.09
C GLY A 20 -5.38 -1.13 -25.29
N ALA A 21 -5.08 -2.35 -25.75
CA ALA A 21 -5.44 -3.58 -25.04
C ALA A 21 -4.74 -3.67 -23.66
N ARG A 22 -3.46 -3.32 -23.58
CA ARG A 22 -2.72 -3.27 -22.30
C ARG A 22 -3.27 -2.19 -21.35
N TYR A 23 -3.63 -1.02 -21.88
CA TYR A 23 -4.26 0.04 -21.09
C TYR A 23 -5.63 -0.39 -20.56
N ALA A 24 -6.48 -0.98 -21.42
CA ALA A 24 -7.78 -1.51 -21.03
C ALA A 24 -7.67 -2.63 -19.98
N GLN A 25 -6.72 -3.55 -20.14
CA GLN A 25 -6.46 -4.61 -19.18
C GLN A 25 -5.99 -4.04 -17.82
N LYS A 26 -5.11 -3.05 -17.82
CA LYS A 26 -4.63 -2.39 -16.58
C LYS A 26 -5.78 -1.63 -15.89
N SER A 27 -6.63 -0.96 -16.66
CA SER A 27 -7.82 -0.26 -16.15
C SER A 27 -8.84 -1.22 -15.56
N TYR A 28 -9.10 -2.35 -16.24
CA TYR A 28 -10.00 -3.40 -15.76
C TYR A 28 -9.49 -4.04 -14.44
N GLN A 29 -8.19 -4.35 -14.36
CA GLN A 29 -7.58 -4.89 -13.12
C GLN A 29 -7.65 -3.88 -11.96
N LYS A 30 -7.43 -2.60 -12.22
CA LYS A 30 -7.61 -1.54 -11.21
C LYS A 30 -9.06 -1.49 -10.73
N HIS A 31 -10.01 -1.62 -11.64
CA HIS A 31 -11.43 -1.65 -11.30
C HIS A 31 -11.77 -2.83 -10.38
N GLN A 32 -11.23 -4.03 -10.63
CA GLN A 32 -11.50 -5.20 -9.79
C GLN A 32 -10.97 -5.05 -8.37
N VAL A 33 -9.83 -4.37 -8.17
CA VAL A 33 -9.23 -4.19 -6.83
C VAL A 33 -9.85 -3.03 -6.07
N PHE A 34 -10.28 -1.95 -6.78
CA PHE A 34 -10.67 -0.69 -6.13
C PHE A 34 -12.12 -0.25 -6.36
N SER A 35 -12.91 -0.94 -7.17
CA SER A 35 -14.27 -0.48 -7.50
C SER A 35 -15.28 -1.60 -7.67
N ASN A 36 -15.23 -2.60 -6.81
CA ASN A 36 -16.31 -3.58 -6.74
C ASN A 36 -17.40 -3.01 -5.84
N GLY A 37 -18.44 -2.43 -6.45
CA GLY A 37 -19.58 -1.86 -5.75
C GLY A 37 -20.32 -2.82 -4.81
N ASP A 38 -20.09 -4.15 -4.96
CA ASP A 38 -20.68 -5.21 -4.16
C ASP A 38 -19.63 -6.19 -3.62
N PHE A 39 -18.46 -5.70 -3.21
CA PHE A 39 -17.39 -6.59 -2.80
C PHE A 39 -17.64 -7.33 -1.49
N LEU A 40 -18.28 -6.71 -0.49
CA LEU A 40 -18.68 -7.29 0.80
C LEU A 40 -19.95 -6.59 1.32
N SER A 41 -20.84 -7.36 1.90
CA SER A 41 -21.98 -6.82 2.64
C SER A 41 -21.54 -6.17 3.97
N ALA A 42 -22.43 -5.40 4.60
CA ALA A 42 -22.17 -4.81 5.91
C ALA A 42 -21.88 -5.88 6.96
N GLU A 43 -22.62 -6.99 6.92
CA GLU A 43 -22.48 -8.13 7.82
C GLU A 43 -21.12 -8.81 7.66
N GLU A 44 -20.66 -9.01 6.40
CA GLU A 44 -19.35 -9.59 6.11
C GLU A 44 -18.20 -8.70 6.57
N LYS A 45 -18.33 -7.38 6.41
CA LYS A 45 -17.33 -6.42 6.91
C LYS A 45 -17.22 -6.46 8.43
N ILE A 46 -18.37 -6.44 9.14
CA ILE A 46 -18.39 -6.53 10.60
C ILE A 46 -17.86 -7.89 11.06
N TYR A 47 -18.24 -8.98 10.39
CA TYR A 47 -17.76 -10.32 10.71
C TYR A 47 -16.24 -10.41 10.63
N GLY A 48 -15.63 -9.92 9.54
CA GLY A 48 -14.17 -9.94 9.40
C GLY A 48 -13.45 -9.12 10.48
N LEU A 49 -13.98 -7.95 10.83
CA LEU A 49 -13.46 -7.15 11.95
C LEU A 49 -13.59 -7.89 13.29
N SER A 50 -14.75 -8.54 13.53
CA SER A 50 -15.02 -9.31 14.76
C SER A 50 -14.08 -10.50 14.90
N VAL A 51 -13.73 -11.17 13.80
CA VAL A 51 -12.76 -12.28 13.80
C VAL A 51 -11.39 -11.80 14.30
N ILE A 52 -10.93 -10.62 13.85
CA ILE A 52 -9.64 -10.06 14.31
C ILE A 52 -9.72 -9.71 15.80
N TRP A 53 -10.80 -9.04 16.21
CA TRP A 53 -11.03 -8.65 17.60
C TRP A 53 -11.01 -9.85 18.55
N GLU A 54 -11.77 -10.91 18.24
CA GLU A 54 -11.88 -12.12 19.05
C GLU A 54 -10.58 -12.93 19.04
N THR A 55 -9.93 -13.04 17.85
CA THR A 55 -8.66 -13.74 17.72
C THR A 55 -7.59 -13.09 18.60
N ALA A 56 -7.51 -11.76 18.60
CA ALA A 56 -6.56 -11.06 19.45
C ALA A 56 -6.89 -11.26 20.95
N LYS A 57 -8.15 -11.16 21.35
CA LYS A 57 -8.55 -11.43 22.77
C LYS A 57 -8.14 -12.82 23.23
N THR A 58 -8.21 -13.80 22.33
CA THR A 58 -7.93 -15.21 22.67
C THR A 58 -6.44 -15.54 22.61
N TYR A 59 -5.71 -15.01 21.63
CA TYR A 59 -4.37 -15.51 21.29
C TYR A 59 -3.24 -14.48 21.42
N TYR A 60 -3.56 -13.16 21.51
CA TYR A 60 -2.52 -12.15 21.66
C TYR A 60 -1.95 -12.17 23.09
N GLY A 61 -0.72 -12.65 23.24
CA GLY A 61 -0.11 -12.85 24.55
C GLY A 61 0.59 -11.62 25.14
N MET A 62 0.66 -10.49 24.40
CA MET A 62 1.49 -9.33 24.78
C MET A 62 0.68 -8.13 25.25
N TRP A 63 -0.52 -8.34 25.83
CA TRP A 63 -1.37 -7.27 26.35
C TRP A 63 -0.66 -6.33 27.34
N ALA A 64 0.29 -6.86 28.11
CA ALA A 64 1.10 -6.06 29.04
C ALA A 64 1.96 -4.97 28.34
N LEU A 65 2.20 -5.09 27.03
CA LEU A 65 2.96 -4.10 26.26
C LEU A 65 2.07 -2.98 25.68
N VAL A 66 0.74 -3.12 25.76
CA VAL A 66 -0.24 -2.13 25.32
C VAL A 66 -1.27 -1.83 26.43
N PRO A 67 -0.83 -1.47 27.66
CA PRO A 67 -1.71 -1.33 28.81
C PRO A 67 -2.71 -0.16 28.65
N ASP A 68 -2.43 0.77 27.77
CA ASP A 68 -3.24 1.94 27.42
C ASP A 68 -4.31 1.64 26.36
N LEU A 69 -4.32 0.44 25.77
CA LEU A 69 -5.23 0.07 24.70
C LEU A 69 -6.53 -0.52 25.24
N ASP A 70 -7.63 0.22 25.13
CA ASP A 70 -8.96 -0.35 25.26
C ASP A 70 -9.37 -1.02 23.93
N TRP A 71 -9.15 -2.34 23.87
CA TRP A 71 -9.37 -3.13 22.67
C TRP A 71 -10.86 -3.22 22.27
N ASP A 72 -11.76 -3.22 23.24
CA ASP A 72 -13.19 -3.26 22.99
C ASP A 72 -13.70 -1.90 22.48
N ALA A 73 -13.24 -0.80 23.05
CA ALA A 73 -13.52 0.54 22.53
C ALA A 73 -12.93 0.75 21.13
N ALA A 74 -11.73 0.25 20.89
CA ALA A 74 -11.07 0.30 19.56
C ALA A 74 -11.90 -0.47 18.51
N TYR A 75 -12.44 -1.64 18.86
CA TYR A 75 -13.35 -2.41 18.00
C TYR A 75 -14.61 -1.61 17.67
N GLN A 76 -15.29 -1.04 18.66
CA GLN A 76 -16.49 -0.22 18.45
C GLN A 76 -16.21 0.96 17.51
N ALA A 77 -15.08 1.64 17.69
CA ALA A 77 -14.65 2.74 16.83
C ALA A 77 -14.30 2.30 15.40
N ALA A 78 -13.86 1.05 15.20
CA ALA A 78 -13.54 0.52 13.89
C ALA A 78 -14.77 0.14 13.06
N ILE A 79 -15.91 -0.19 13.67
CA ILE A 79 -17.12 -0.60 12.96
C ILE A 79 -17.54 0.44 11.91
N GLY A 80 -17.65 1.71 12.29
CA GLY A 80 -18.02 2.77 11.34
C GLY A 80 -17.07 2.86 10.15
N ARG A 81 -15.75 2.81 10.42
CA ARG A 81 -14.74 2.91 9.38
C ARG A 81 -14.75 1.75 8.38
N VAL A 82 -14.93 0.51 8.83
CA VAL A 82 -15.03 -0.63 7.91
C VAL A 82 -16.31 -0.60 7.08
N LEU A 83 -17.40 -0.10 7.63
CA LEU A 83 -18.68 0.05 6.91
C LEU A 83 -18.59 1.11 5.80
N GLU A 84 -17.82 2.17 5.99
CA GLU A 84 -17.60 3.23 5.00
C GLU A 84 -16.71 2.81 3.83
N THR A 85 -16.04 1.67 3.90
CA THR A 85 -15.18 1.20 2.80
C THR A 85 -16.01 0.76 1.59
N ASP A 86 -15.56 1.11 0.40
CA ASP A 86 -16.24 0.84 -0.88
C ASP A 86 -15.49 -0.15 -1.78
N ASN A 87 -14.33 -0.63 -1.34
CA ASN A 87 -13.52 -1.61 -2.08
C ASN A 87 -12.66 -2.46 -1.13
N LEU A 88 -12.18 -3.58 -1.65
CA LEU A 88 -11.42 -4.57 -0.86
C LEU A 88 -10.10 -4.01 -0.30
N TYR A 89 -9.44 -3.09 -1.02
CA TYR A 89 -8.19 -2.50 -0.55
C TYR A 89 -8.42 -1.53 0.62
N ALA A 90 -9.44 -0.68 0.54
CA ALA A 90 -9.83 0.20 1.63
C ALA A 90 -10.22 -0.60 2.88
N TYR A 91 -11.00 -1.66 2.71
CA TYR A 91 -11.38 -2.56 3.79
C TYR A 91 -10.15 -3.24 4.42
N TYR A 92 -9.26 -3.81 3.61
CA TYR A 92 -8.01 -4.41 4.10
C TYR A 92 -7.14 -3.41 4.87
N ASN A 93 -7.08 -2.15 4.41
CA ASN A 93 -6.34 -1.11 5.12
C ASN A 93 -6.99 -0.76 6.47
N GLU A 94 -8.32 -0.67 6.58
CA GLU A 94 -8.98 -0.43 7.86
C GLU A 94 -8.78 -1.59 8.84
N LEU A 95 -8.85 -2.83 8.37
CA LEU A 95 -8.51 -4.00 9.20
C LEU A 95 -7.04 -3.97 9.64
N SER A 96 -6.13 -3.57 8.75
CA SER A 96 -4.70 -3.42 9.06
C SER A 96 -4.46 -2.33 10.10
N ALA A 97 -5.16 -1.19 9.99
CA ALA A 97 -5.10 -0.11 10.97
C ALA A 97 -5.63 -0.55 12.34
N PHE A 98 -6.69 -1.36 12.38
CA PHE A 98 -7.21 -1.92 13.62
C PHE A 98 -6.19 -2.88 14.27
N ALA A 99 -5.64 -3.84 13.51
CA ALA A 99 -4.64 -4.77 14.01
C ALA A 99 -3.34 -4.07 14.45
N ALA A 100 -2.96 -2.97 13.80
CA ALA A 100 -1.76 -2.19 14.13
C ALA A 100 -1.81 -1.56 15.53
N LEU A 101 -3.00 -1.38 16.13
CA LEU A 101 -3.16 -0.89 17.50
C LEU A 101 -2.52 -1.84 18.54
N LEU A 102 -2.34 -3.12 18.20
CA LEU A 102 -1.61 -4.07 19.03
C LEU A 102 -0.10 -3.77 19.10
N ARG A 103 0.41 -2.86 18.27
CA ARG A 103 1.82 -2.43 18.20
C ARG A 103 2.82 -3.58 18.05
N ASP A 104 2.39 -4.69 17.49
CA ASP A 104 3.21 -5.90 17.30
C ASP A 104 3.58 -6.11 15.84
N GLY A 105 4.88 -6.08 15.53
CA GLY A 105 5.40 -6.29 14.19
C GLY A 105 5.22 -7.71 13.63
N HIS A 106 4.82 -8.69 14.45
CA HIS A 106 4.54 -10.06 14.05
C HIS A 106 3.05 -10.30 13.78
N THR A 107 2.17 -9.45 14.32
CA THR A 107 0.74 -9.50 14.03
C THR A 107 0.49 -8.96 12.64
N GLN A 108 0.19 -9.84 11.69
CA GLN A 108 -0.06 -9.48 10.30
C GLN A 108 -1.40 -10.04 9.84
N LEU A 109 -2.12 -9.26 9.04
CA LEU A 109 -3.33 -9.72 8.38
C LEU A 109 -2.98 -10.40 7.06
N GLY A 110 -3.51 -11.61 6.87
CA GLY A 110 -3.52 -12.30 5.58
C GLY A 110 -4.86 -12.10 4.89
N CYS A 111 -4.85 -11.73 3.62
CA CYS A 111 -6.05 -11.78 2.79
C CYS A 111 -6.14 -13.16 2.12
N LEU A 112 -7.30 -13.81 2.18
CA LEU A 112 -7.52 -15.12 1.54
C LEU A 112 -7.88 -15.01 0.06
N ASP A 113 -8.28 -13.82 -0.41
CA ASP A 113 -8.54 -13.58 -1.82
C ASP A 113 -7.25 -13.65 -2.63
N LYS A 114 -7.19 -14.63 -3.56
CA LYS A 114 -5.97 -14.93 -4.34
C LYS A 114 -5.65 -13.85 -5.37
N ASP A 115 -6.65 -13.19 -5.91
CA ASP A 115 -6.46 -12.13 -6.91
C ASP A 115 -5.94 -10.87 -6.21
N PHE A 116 -6.49 -10.54 -5.05
CA PHE A 116 -6.01 -9.45 -4.22
C PHE A 116 -4.58 -9.71 -3.71
N GLN A 117 -4.26 -10.92 -3.21
CA GLN A 117 -2.90 -11.28 -2.84
C GLN A 117 -1.92 -11.13 -4.01
N THR A 118 -2.36 -11.57 -5.20
CA THR A 118 -1.53 -11.45 -6.42
C THR A 118 -1.35 -9.99 -6.80
N ALA A 119 -2.39 -9.16 -6.69
CA ALA A 119 -2.32 -7.73 -6.96
C ALA A 119 -1.35 -7.03 -5.99
N LEU A 120 -1.45 -7.30 -4.68
CA LEU A 120 -0.52 -6.77 -3.67
C LEU A 120 0.94 -7.16 -3.96
N ARG A 121 1.18 -8.45 -4.27
CA ARG A 121 2.52 -8.97 -4.52
C ARG A 121 3.15 -8.46 -5.81
N THR A 122 2.36 -8.26 -6.85
CA THR A 122 2.83 -7.87 -8.19
C THR A 122 2.69 -6.38 -8.48
N GLY A 123 2.03 -5.63 -7.61
CA GLY A 123 1.65 -4.23 -7.84
C GLY A 123 0.60 -4.04 -8.94
N ARG A 124 -0.05 -5.12 -9.42
CA ARG A 124 -1.08 -5.00 -10.46
C ARG A 124 -2.29 -4.25 -9.94
N GLY A 125 -2.71 -3.23 -10.68
CA GLY A 125 -3.81 -2.34 -10.29
C GLY A 125 -3.40 -1.25 -9.30
N PHE A 126 -2.22 -1.33 -8.68
CA PHE A 126 -1.66 -0.29 -7.84
C PHE A 126 -0.75 0.66 -8.61
N TRP A 127 -0.60 1.86 -8.10
CA TRP A 127 0.51 2.72 -8.46
C TRP A 127 1.74 2.28 -7.67
N VAL A 128 2.80 1.91 -8.38
CA VAL A 128 4.07 1.60 -7.76
C VAL A 128 4.84 2.89 -7.59
N SER A 129 5.36 3.15 -6.39
CA SER A 129 6.21 4.31 -6.15
C SER A 129 7.39 4.33 -7.13
N PRO A 130 7.70 5.48 -7.76
CA PRO A 130 8.86 5.57 -8.65
C PRO A 130 10.19 5.43 -7.91
N ILE A 131 10.20 5.62 -6.59
CA ILE A 131 11.39 5.47 -5.75
C ILE A 131 11.16 4.40 -4.69
N SER A 132 12.24 3.76 -4.27
CA SER A 132 12.27 2.85 -3.12
C SER A 132 13.26 3.38 -2.10
N LEU A 133 12.87 3.33 -0.84
CA LEU A 133 13.71 3.71 0.29
C LEU A 133 14.10 2.48 1.11
N ARG A 134 15.21 2.59 1.84
CA ARG A 134 15.58 1.72 2.94
C ARG A 134 15.93 2.56 4.15
N TYR A 135 15.63 2.08 5.34
CA TYR A 135 16.09 2.68 6.56
C TYR A 135 17.35 1.97 7.03
N MET A 136 18.43 2.70 7.17
CA MET A 136 19.73 2.21 7.62
C MET A 136 20.54 3.34 8.22
N GLU A 137 21.28 3.06 9.29
CA GLU A 137 22.13 4.05 9.99
C GLU A 137 21.35 5.33 10.36
N ASP A 138 20.12 5.15 10.88
CA ASP A 138 19.19 6.21 11.27
C ASP A 138 18.78 7.19 10.13
N ALA A 139 18.89 6.74 8.89
CA ALA A 139 18.53 7.54 7.72
C ALA A 139 17.68 6.75 6.71
N PHE A 140 16.84 7.47 5.97
CA PHE A 140 16.15 6.93 4.79
C PHE A 140 17.03 7.12 3.57
N VAL A 141 17.44 6.00 2.97
CA VAL A 141 18.39 5.97 1.87
C VAL A 141 17.68 5.54 0.59
N LEU A 142 17.98 6.23 -0.52
CA LEU A 142 17.45 5.90 -1.85
C LEU A 142 18.04 4.58 -2.33
N SER A 143 17.20 3.54 -2.43
CA SER A 143 17.61 2.18 -2.83
C SER A 143 17.26 1.84 -4.28
N ALA A 144 16.24 2.50 -4.87
CA ALA A 144 15.92 2.41 -6.29
C ALA A 144 15.20 3.66 -6.77
N ALA A 145 15.45 4.08 -8.01
CA ALA A 145 14.76 5.19 -8.65
C ALA A 145 14.90 5.13 -10.19
N PRO A 146 14.07 5.85 -10.97
CA PRO A 146 14.25 6.03 -12.40
C PRO A 146 15.55 6.77 -12.73
N ARG A 147 16.08 6.55 -13.93
CA ARG A 147 17.31 7.21 -14.40
C ARG A 147 17.26 8.73 -14.32
N SER A 148 16.09 9.34 -14.56
CA SER A 148 15.90 10.78 -14.45
C SER A 148 16.09 11.31 -13.02
N THR A 149 15.70 10.53 -12.02
CA THR A 149 15.93 10.84 -10.61
C THR A 149 17.39 10.60 -10.24
N LEU A 150 17.98 9.48 -10.70
CA LEU A 150 19.36 9.12 -10.40
C LEU A 150 20.40 10.09 -11.01
N ALA A 151 20.00 10.84 -12.03
CA ALA A 151 20.85 11.91 -12.58
C ALA A 151 21.00 13.10 -11.61
N LYS A 152 20.10 13.23 -10.64
CA LYS A 152 20.09 14.32 -9.64
C LYS A 152 20.45 13.81 -8.23
N ILE A 153 19.95 12.64 -7.88
CA ILE A 153 20.11 12.04 -6.55
C ILE A 153 20.63 10.60 -6.76
N PRO A 154 21.93 10.33 -6.53
CA PRO A 154 22.51 8.99 -6.70
C PRO A 154 21.88 7.95 -5.75
N LEU A 155 21.99 6.66 -6.11
CA LEU A 155 21.69 5.57 -5.16
C LEU A 155 22.59 5.68 -3.93
N GLY A 156 22.04 5.38 -2.78
CA GLY A 156 22.73 5.50 -1.50
C GLY A 156 22.67 6.91 -0.88
N SER A 157 22.12 7.91 -1.58
CA SER A 157 21.87 9.23 -0.98
C SER A 157 20.81 9.15 0.08
N THR A 158 21.00 9.91 1.17
CA THR A 158 19.97 10.14 2.18
C THR A 158 18.86 10.99 1.57
N VAL A 159 17.60 10.57 1.76
CA VAL A 159 16.42 11.36 1.40
C VAL A 159 15.95 12.07 2.66
N THR A 160 16.14 13.38 2.71
CA THR A 160 15.86 14.20 3.90
C THR A 160 14.41 14.64 3.96
N GLU A 161 13.80 14.92 2.80
CA GLU A 161 12.42 15.41 2.71
C GLU A 161 11.66 14.74 1.55
N ILE A 162 10.35 14.58 1.77
CA ILE A 162 9.37 14.20 0.75
C ILE A 162 8.23 15.21 0.81
N ASN A 163 7.94 15.84 -0.32
CA ASN A 163 6.89 16.87 -0.44
C ASN A 163 7.01 18.01 0.60
N GLY A 164 8.25 18.39 0.94
CA GLY A 164 8.53 19.47 1.90
C GLY A 164 8.37 19.09 3.38
N LEU A 165 8.15 17.79 3.67
CA LEU A 165 8.16 17.26 5.03
C LEU A 165 9.40 16.40 5.26
N PRO A 166 9.98 16.36 6.47
CA PRO A 166 10.98 15.37 6.83
C PRO A 166 10.51 13.98 6.45
N THR A 167 11.40 13.16 5.85
CA THR A 167 11.01 11.86 5.27
C THR A 167 10.28 10.96 6.26
N GLY A 168 10.77 10.84 7.50
CA GLY A 168 10.11 10.04 8.53
C GLY A 168 8.72 10.56 8.88
N GLU A 169 8.55 11.87 8.99
CA GLU A 169 7.25 12.49 9.26
C GLU A 169 6.26 12.25 8.12
N TYR A 170 6.69 12.43 6.86
CA TYR A 170 5.86 12.15 5.71
C TYR A 170 5.38 10.68 5.69
N LEU A 171 6.31 9.75 5.92
CA LEU A 171 5.99 8.32 5.93
C LEU A 171 5.08 7.94 7.10
N GLU A 172 5.28 8.54 8.27
CA GLU A 172 4.42 8.31 9.44
C GLU A 172 3.00 8.83 9.21
N GLN A 173 2.84 10.03 8.65
CA GLN A 173 1.53 10.60 8.34
C GLN A 173 0.77 9.76 7.29
N GLU A 174 1.45 9.28 6.25
CA GLU A 174 0.81 8.55 5.16
C GLU A 174 0.54 7.06 5.50
N TYR A 175 1.42 6.43 6.27
CA TYR A 175 1.41 4.97 6.44
C TYR A 175 1.42 4.48 7.89
N GLY A 176 1.76 5.32 8.83
CA GLY A 176 2.00 4.93 10.23
C GLY A 176 0.82 4.22 10.89
N ARG A 177 -0.42 4.65 10.57
CA ARG A 177 -1.64 4.04 11.12
C ARG A 177 -1.82 2.56 10.76
N TYR A 178 -1.15 2.08 9.72
CA TYR A 178 -1.28 0.69 9.24
C TYR A 178 -0.19 -0.24 9.77
N LEU A 179 0.71 0.27 10.62
CA LEU A 179 1.90 -0.45 11.05
C LEU A 179 1.94 -0.59 12.58
N GLY A 180 1.79 -1.83 13.04
CA GLY A 180 2.10 -2.19 14.42
C GLY A 180 3.59 -2.50 14.57
N CYS A 181 4.31 -1.76 15.41
CA CYS A 181 5.70 -2.06 15.74
C CYS A 181 6.12 -1.36 17.02
N PHE A 182 6.84 -2.07 17.91
CA PHE A 182 7.31 -1.52 19.18
C PHE A 182 8.65 -0.80 19.08
N THR A 183 9.54 -1.22 18.15
CA THR A 183 10.88 -0.66 18.05
C THR A 183 10.97 0.38 16.95
N HIS A 184 11.63 1.50 17.23
CA HIS A 184 11.78 2.62 16.29
C HIS A 184 12.41 2.16 14.96
N GLY A 185 13.60 1.58 14.97
CA GLY A 185 14.29 1.21 13.72
C GLY A 185 13.49 0.21 12.86
N ARG A 186 12.76 -0.73 13.47
CA ARG A 186 11.89 -1.65 12.73
C ARG A 186 10.66 -0.95 12.17
N ARG A 187 10.15 0.06 12.87
CA ARG A 187 9.03 0.88 12.39
C ARG A 187 9.43 1.65 11.14
N GLU A 188 10.56 2.35 11.17
CA GLU A 188 11.08 3.12 10.04
C GLU A 188 11.34 2.26 8.80
N GLU A 189 11.89 1.06 8.99
CA GLU A 189 12.07 0.08 7.92
C GLU A 189 10.72 -0.31 7.28
N LYS A 190 9.71 -0.59 8.09
CA LYS A 190 8.35 -0.92 7.64
C LYS A 190 7.65 0.24 6.94
N LEU A 191 7.84 1.47 7.39
CA LEU A 191 7.35 2.67 6.72
C LEU A 191 7.94 2.81 5.31
N ALA A 192 9.25 2.61 5.16
CA ALA A 192 9.92 2.64 3.86
C ALA A 192 9.39 1.55 2.92
N GLU A 193 9.15 0.33 3.42
CA GLU A 193 8.55 -0.77 2.66
C GLU A 193 7.11 -0.46 2.21
N LYS A 194 6.28 0.12 3.10
CA LYS A 194 4.86 0.40 2.84
C LYS A 194 4.67 1.44 1.73
N MET A 195 5.63 2.33 1.52
CA MET A 195 5.60 3.36 0.48
C MET A 195 5.52 2.79 -0.95
N LEU A 196 5.90 1.53 -1.17
CA LEU A 196 6.04 0.94 -2.50
C LEU A 196 4.72 0.86 -3.29
N LEU A 197 3.59 0.62 -2.62
CA LEU A 197 2.29 0.44 -3.28
C LEU A 197 1.30 1.52 -2.86
N ARG A 198 0.59 2.09 -3.85
CA ARG A 198 -0.38 3.18 -3.66
C ARG A 198 -1.65 2.93 -4.48
N GLU A 199 -2.75 3.41 -3.97
CA GLU A 199 -4.04 3.36 -4.67
C GLU A 199 -4.07 4.31 -5.89
N ALA A 200 -3.49 5.49 -5.77
CA ALA A 200 -3.46 6.50 -6.82
C ALA A 200 -2.05 7.07 -7.04
N ALA A 201 -1.82 7.60 -8.25
CA ALA A 201 -0.59 8.36 -8.53
C ALA A 201 -0.52 9.60 -7.63
N LYS A 202 0.61 9.75 -6.92
CA LYS A 202 0.97 11.00 -6.24
C LYS A 202 2.30 11.47 -6.83
N GLU A 203 2.39 12.75 -7.15
CA GLU A 203 3.69 13.36 -7.40
C GLU A 203 4.49 13.39 -6.11
N LEU A 204 5.76 13.06 -6.22
CA LEU A 204 6.71 13.10 -5.11
C LEU A 204 7.85 14.02 -5.47
N THR A 205 8.05 15.04 -4.63
CA THR A 205 9.27 15.83 -4.62
C THR A 205 10.15 15.31 -3.51
N VAL A 206 11.40 14.98 -3.82
CA VAL A 206 12.38 14.48 -2.85
C VAL A 206 13.61 15.38 -2.82
N SER A 207 14.16 15.58 -1.63
CA SER A 207 15.40 16.32 -1.36
C SER A 207 16.38 15.40 -0.62
N GLY A 208 17.66 15.58 -0.87
CA GLY A 208 18.72 14.78 -0.26
C GLY A 208 20.04 15.55 -0.19
#